data_f3d227f9130efced233d232260dc335b
#
_entry.id   f3d227f9130efced233d232260dc335b
#
_cell.length_a   1.000
_cell.length_b   1.000
_cell.length_c   1.000
_cell.angle_alpha   90.00
_cell.angle_beta   90.00
_cell.angle_gamma   90.00
#
_symmetry.space_group_name_H-M   'P 1'
#
loop_
_entity.id
_entity.type
_entity.pdbx_description
1 polymer ?
#
loop_
_entity_poly.entity_id
_entity_poly.type
_entity_poly.pdbx_seq_one_letter_code
_entity_poly.pdbx_strand_id
1 'polypeptide(L)'
;YYYLTEILKLNVKIIGIDLKKEVIENCNNIAKKLNFNNLEFIYGDVIDYENKNKIDMVISLHACNTATDIALLKSLGWNAKVFFAVPCCQKEVNSQLDSTFIPFMLKHGIIKEKFSTLLTDSIRSEVLEVFGYKSDIVEFISEENTPKNQLIRAYKTTDKINFEKLVSLESFVE
;
A
#
# COMPACT_ATOMS: atom_id res chain seq x y z
N TYR A 1 -3.86 12.51 11.05
CA TYR A 1 -4.77 12.69 12.20
C TYR A 1 -5.27 14.14 12.27
N TYR A 2 -4.39 15.12 12.49
CA TYR A 2 -4.74 16.53 12.65
C TYR A 2 -5.73 17.03 11.58
N TYR A 3 -5.47 16.77 10.31
CA TYR A 3 -6.35 17.23 9.22
C TYR A 3 -7.76 16.64 9.32
N LEU A 4 -7.88 15.35 9.62
CA LEU A 4 -9.18 14.70 9.74
C LEU A 4 -9.97 15.15 10.97
N THR A 5 -9.29 15.34 12.11
CA THR A 5 -9.97 15.68 13.38
C THR A 5 -10.15 17.18 13.56
N GLU A 6 -9.12 17.98 13.27
CA GLU A 6 -9.15 19.43 13.57
C GLU A 6 -9.68 20.27 12.42
N ILE A 7 -9.41 19.85 11.18
CA ILE A 7 -9.89 20.60 10.00
C ILE A 7 -11.24 20.06 9.54
N LEU A 8 -11.34 18.75 9.29
CA LEU A 8 -12.58 18.14 8.80
C LEU A 8 -13.58 17.78 9.91
N LYS A 9 -13.19 17.90 11.19
CA LYS A 9 -14.01 17.59 12.38
C LYS A 9 -14.61 16.18 12.39
N LEU A 10 -13.86 15.22 11.82
CA LEU A 10 -14.26 13.82 11.79
C LEU A 10 -13.81 13.12 13.09
N ASN A 11 -14.69 12.27 13.63
CA ASN A 11 -14.30 11.40 14.74
C ASN A 11 -13.62 10.14 14.19
N VAL A 12 -12.28 10.12 14.19
CA VAL A 12 -11.48 9.03 13.69
C VAL A 12 -10.55 8.48 14.76
N LYS A 13 -10.33 7.18 14.76
CA LYS A 13 -9.22 6.52 15.47
C LYS A 13 -8.19 6.08 14.44
N ILE A 14 -6.92 6.42 14.65
CA ILE A 14 -5.80 6.02 13.78
C ILE A 14 -4.82 5.19 14.59
N ILE A 15 -4.43 4.06 14.02
CA ILE A 15 -3.41 3.17 14.57
C ILE A 15 -2.27 3.10 13.56
N GLY A 16 -1.09 3.54 13.96
CA GLY A 16 0.14 3.39 13.19
C GLY A 16 0.93 2.16 13.65
N ILE A 17 1.51 1.42 12.73
CA ILE A 17 2.30 0.21 13.03
C ILE A 17 3.65 0.35 12.33
N ASP A 18 4.73 0.12 13.06
CA ASP A 18 6.09 0.13 12.53
C ASP A 18 6.99 -0.83 13.32
N LEU A 19 8.01 -1.38 12.65
CA LEU A 19 9.01 -2.27 13.23
C LEU A 19 10.12 -1.53 14.00
N LYS A 20 10.14 -0.20 13.96
CA LYS A 20 11.16 0.63 14.62
C LYS A 20 10.64 1.16 15.95
N LYS A 21 11.08 0.53 17.03
CA LYS A 21 10.64 0.86 18.39
C LYS A 21 10.84 2.33 18.75
N GLU A 22 11.99 2.91 18.42
CA GLU A 22 12.29 4.34 18.67
C GLU A 22 11.30 5.28 17.94
N VAL A 23 10.91 4.93 16.71
CA VAL A 23 9.93 5.71 15.93
C VAL A 23 8.59 5.67 16.63
N ILE A 24 8.15 4.49 17.06
CA ILE A 24 6.89 4.29 17.78
C ILE A 24 6.86 5.08 19.09
N GLU A 25 7.90 4.98 19.90
CA GLU A 25 8.01 5.72 21.16
C GLU A 25 7.95 7.24 20.94
N ASN A 26 8.67 7.74 19.92
CA ASN A 26 8.66 9.15 19.57
C ASN A 26 7.28 9.62 19.07
N CYS A 27 6.66 8.85 18.18
CA CYS A 27 5.33 9.17 17.66
C CYS A 27 4.26 9.19 18.77
N ASN A 28 4.28 8.23 19.70
CA ASN A 28 3.37 8.21 20.84
C ASN A 28 3.61 9.41 21.79
N ASN A 29 4.87 9.78 22.01
CA ASN A 29 5.20 10.96 22.82
C ASN A 29 4.68 12.25 22.19
N ILE A 30 4.78 12.39 20.86
CA ILE A 30 4.25 13.53 20.12
C ILE A 30 2.70 13.55 20.20
N ALA A 31 2.06 12.41 19.95
CA ALA A 31 0.61 12.29 20.05
C ALA A 31 0.10 12.71 21.44
N LYS A 32 0.77 12.25 22.49
CA LYS A 32 0.46 12.62 23.88
C LYS A 32 0.64 14.11 24.15
N LYS A 33 1.75 14.71 23.70
CA LYS A 33 2.01 16.16 23.86
C LYS A 33 0.96 17.02 23.17
N LEU A 34 0.40 16.55 22.07
CA LEU A 34 -0.63 17.24 21.29
C LEU A 34 -2.06 16.87 21.71
N ASN A 35 -2.24 16.06 22.76
CA ASN A 35 -3.52 15.55 23.24
C ASN A 35 -4.34 14.81 22.16
N PHE A 36 -3.67 14.09 21.26
CA PHE A 36 -4.31 13.29 20.22
C PHE A 36 -4.71 11.91 20.75
N ASN A 37 -5.77 11.84 21.56
CA ASN A 37 -6.17 10.65 22.31
C ASN A 37 -6.58 9.45 21.44
N ASN A 38 -7.02 9.70 20.21
CA ASN A 38 -7.43 8.67 19.25
C ASN A 38 -6.33 8.35 18.21
N LEU A 39 -5.08 8.76 18.45
CA LEU A 39 -3.91 8.44 17.67
C LEU A 39 -2.95 7.58 18.49
N GLU A 40 -2.75 6.35 18.06
CA GLU A 40 -1.95 5.35 18.76
C GLU A 40 -0.92 4.74 17.80
N PHE A 41 0.29 4.46 18.29
CA PHE A 41 1.32 3.78 17.51
C PHE A 41 1.76 2.51 18.23
N ILE A 42 1.81 1.40 17.49
CA ILE A 42 2.09 0.06 17.98
C ILE A 42 3.38 -0.45 17.35
N TYR A 43 4.31 -0.90 18.20
CA TYR A 43 5.51 -1.61 17.73
C TYR A 43 5.13 -3.04 17.32
N GLY A 44 5.45 -3.42 16.09
CA GLY A 44 5.19 -4.77 15.58
C GLY A 44 5.12 -4.83 14.07
N ASP A 45 4.94 -6.04 13.56
CA ASP A 45 4.68 -6.28 12.14
C ASP A 45 3.17 -6.19 11.87
N VAL A 46 2.80 -5.61 10.73
CA VAL A 46 1.41 -5.52 10.31
C VAL A 46 0.79 -6.90 10.04
N ILE A 47 1.61 -7.90 9.71
CA ILE A 47 1.15 -9.28 9.49
C ILE A 47 0.56 -9.88 10.77
N ASP A 48 1.15 -9.56 11.93
CA ASP A 48 0.73 -10.09 13.23
C ASP A 48 -0.37 -9.24 13.88
N TYR A 49 -0.68 -8.09 13.28
CA TYR A 49 -1.69 -7.21 13.84
C TYR A 49 -3.09 -7.75 13.60
N GLU A 50 -3.80 -8.00 14.68
CA GLU A 50 -5.21 -8.37 14.70
C GLU A 50 -6.05 -7.25 15.30
N ASN A 51 -7.07 -6.83 14.59
CA ASN A 51 -8.02 -5.83 15.09
C ASN A 51 -9.41 -6.46 15.21
N LYS A 52 -10.03 -6.26 16.38
CA LYS A 52 -11.41 -6.68 16.66
C LYS A 52 -12.44 -5.69 16.13
N ASN A 53 -12.02 -4.48 15.82
CA ASN A 53 -12.88 -3.42 15.31
C ASN A 53 -12.85 -3.38 13.78
N LYS A 54 -13.88 -2.79 13.19
CA LYS A 54 -13.89 -2.53 11.76
C LYS A 54 -12.80 -1.56 11.37
N ILE A 55 -12.07 -1.88 10.31
CA ILE A 55 -11.09 -0.99 9.66
C ILE A 55 -11.77 -0.38 8.44
N ASP A 56 -11.89 0.93 8.38
CA ASP A 56 -12.47 1.62 7.22
C ASP A 56 -11.43 1.99 6.18
N MET A 57 -10.18 2.26 6.60
CA MET A 57 -9.10 2.69 5.69
C MET A 57 -7.77 2.08 6.12
N VAL A 58 -7.00 1.63 5.13
CA VAL A 58 -5.60 1.23 5.28
C VAL A 58 -4.73 2.15 4.46
N ILE A 59 -3.64 2.66 5.07
CA ILE A 59 -2.64 3.50 4.40
C ILE A 59 -1.27 2.88 4.61
N SER A 60 -0.57 2.58 3.52
CA SER A 60 0.79 2.05 3.53
C SER A 60 1.74 3.06 2.86
N LEU A 61 2.64 3.65 3.64
CA LEU A 61 3.61 4.62 3.15
C LEU A 61 5.02 4.07 3.34
N HIS A 62 5.80 4.04 2.25
CA HIS A 62 7.19 3.59 2.25
C HIS A 62 7.42 2.18 2.85
N ALA A 63 6.41 1.34 2.79
CA ALA A 63 6.54 -0.07 3.10
C ALA A 63 7.23 -0.77 1.92
N CYS A 64 8.48 -1.19 2.13
CA CYS A 64 9.29 -1.77 1.07
C CYS A 64 8.89 -3.22 0.76
N ASN A 65 8.96 -3.61 -0.51
CA ASN A 65 8.72 -4.97 -0.99
C ASN A 65 7.39 -5.57 -0.50
N THR A 66 7.47 -6.74 0.12
CA THR A 66 6.35 -7.53 0.65
C THR A 66 5.52 -6.82 1.72
N ALA A 67 6.05 -5.82 2.41
CA ALA A 67 5.26 -5.09 3.42
C ALA A 67 4.07 -4.33 2.81
N THR A 68 4.19 -3.82 1.58
CA THR A 68 3.05 -3.25 0.86
C THR A 68 2.02 -4.33 0.51
N ASP A 69 2.49 -5.53 0.10
CA ASP A 69 1.62 -6.65 -0.25
C ASP A 69 0.88 -7.19 0.98
N ILE A 70 1.58 -7.26 2.13
CA ILE A 70 0.95 -7.61 3.41
C ILE A 70 -0.13 -6.58 3.80
N ALA A 71 0.15 -5.28 3.67
CA ALA A 71 -0.83 -4.25 3.95
C ALA A 71 -2.07 -4.36 3.03
N LEU A 72 -1.86 -4.68 1.75
CA LEU A 72 -2.92 -4.94 0.80
C LEU A 72 -3.75 -6.16 1.22
N LEU A 73 -3.11 -7.30 1.51
CA LEU A 73 -3.80 -8.52 1.95
C LEU A 73 -4.58 -8.29 3.26
N LYS A 74 -4.00 -7.59 4.24
CA LYS A 74 -4.70 -7.20 5.47
C LYS A 74 -5.91 -6.30 5.17
N SER A 75 -5.77 -5.36 4.23
CA SER A 75 -6.88 -4.50 3.79
C SER A 75 -8.05 -5.31 3.22
N LEU A 76 -7.74 -6.31 2.38
CA LEU A 76 -8.74 -7.25 1.85
C LEU A 76 -9.39 -8.09 2.96
N GLY A 77 -8.56 -8.66 3.86
CA GLY A 77 -9.04 -9.48 4.98
C GLY A 77 -9.90 -8.70 5.99
N TRP A 78 -9.60 -7.42 6.21
CA TRP A 78 -10.44 -6.54 7.05
C TRP A 78 -11.65 -5.95 6.32
N ASN A 79 -11.78 -6.21 5.04
CA ASN A 79 -12.81 -5.62 4.18
C ASN A 79 -12.82 -4.08 4.27
N ALA A 80 -11.65 -3.47 4.26
CA ALA A 80 -11.50 -2.02 4.37
C ALA A 80 -12.15 -1.33 3.18
N LYS A 81 -12.79 -0.19 3.39
CA LYS A 81 -13.45 0.56 2.30
C LYS A 81 -12.47 1.30 1.40
N VAL A 82 -11.31 1.66 1.95
CA VAL A 82 -10.30 2.48 1.27
C VAL A 82 -8.92 1.88 1.51
N PHE A 83 -8.14 1.79 0.44
CA PHE A 83 -6.73 1.42 0.49
C PHE A 83 -5.89 2.46 -0.25
N PHE A 84 -4.84 2.96 0.41
CA PHE A 84 -3.84 3.83 -0.17
C PHE A 84 -2.44 3.27 0.08
N ALA A 85 -1.62 3.21 -0.96
CA ALA A 85 -0.24 2.81 -0.82
C ALA A 85 0.69 3.66 -1.69
N VAL A 86 1.87 4.00 -1.14
CA VAL A 86 2.98 4.61 -1.86
C VAL A 86 4.17 3.65 -1.77
N PRO A 87 4.26 2.67 -2.70
CA PRO A 87 5.35 1.71 -2.73
C PRO A 87 6.66 2.40 -3.11
N CYS A 88 7.76 1.99 -2.51
CA CYS A 88 9.06 2.59 -2.81
C CYS A 88 10.09 1.63 -3.42
N CYS A 89 9.91 0.31 -3.29
CA CYS A 89 10.84 -0.71 -3.73
C CYS A 89 10.09 -1.92 -4.29
N GLN A 90 10.60 -2.49 -5.40
CA GLN A 90 10.04 -3.67 -6.07
C GLN A 90 11.17 -4.65 -6.43
N LYS A 91 12.04 -4.96 -5.44
CA LYS A 91 13.25 -5.77 -5.68
C LYS A 91 12.94 -7.19 -6.10
N GLU A 92 11.85 -7.77 -5.61
CA GLU A 92 11.50 -9.16 -5.91
C GLU A 92 11.16 -9.35 -7.38
N VAL A 93 10.22 -8.57 -7.91
CA VAL A 93 9.88 -8.63 -9.35
C VAL A 93 11.10 -8.29 -10.20
N ASN A 94 11.90 -7.29 -9.79
CA ASN A 94 13.13 -6.95 -10.52
C ASN A 94 14.10 -8.13 -10.62
N SER A 95 14.24 -8.93 -9.57
CA SER A 95 15.12 -10.11 -9.58
C SER A 95 14.58 -11.27 -10.41
N GLN A 96 13.26 -11.39 -10.52
CA GLN A 96 12.58 -12.46 -11.26
C GLN A 96 12.43 -12.16 -12.76
N LEU A 97 12.43 -10.88 -13.15
CA LEU A 97 12.32 -10.51 -14.55
C LEU A 97 13.50 -11.04 -15.36
N ASP A 98 13.19 -11.97 -16.25
CA ASP A 98 14.18 -12.51 -17.20
C ASP A 98 14.41 -11.50 -18.33
N SER A 99 15.68 -11.28 -18.64
CA SER A 99 16.09 -10.45 -19.78
C SER A 99 15.67 -11.02 -21.15
N THR A 100 15.25 -12.27 -21.20
CA THR A 100 14.73 -12.91 -22.43
C THR A 100 13.33 -12.45 -22.81
N PHE A 101 12.53 -11.98 -21.86
CA PHE A 101 11.15 -11.51 -22.11
C PHE A 101 11.10 -10.28 -23.02
N ILE A 102 11.90 -9.23 -22.74
CA ILE A 102 12.04 -8.05 -23.58
C ILE A 102 13.53 -7.64 -23.58
N PRO A 103 14.42 -8.35 -24.32
CA PRO A 103 15.86 -8.23 -24.14
C PRO A 103 16.40 -6.85 -24.40
N PHE A 104 15.85 -6.12 -25.39
CA PHE A 104 16.30 -4.77 -25.75
C PHE A 104 15.98 -3.72 -24.65
N MET A 105 14.97 -3.95 -23.81
CA MET A 105 14.64 -3.09 -22.66
C MET A 105 15.36 -3.54 -21.39
N LEU A 106 15.23 -4.81 -21.03
CA LEU A 106 15.67 -5.32 -19.73
C LEU A 106 17.19 -5.45 -19.57
N LYS A 107 17.95 -5.35 -20.68
CA LYS A 107 19.42 -5.23 -20.63
C LYS A 107 19.91 -3.93 -19.94
N HIS A 108 19.05 -2.90 -19.85
CA HIS A 108 19.39 -1.63 -19.22
C HIS A 108 18.82 -1.62 -17.79
N GLY A 109 19.70 -1.64 -16.77
CA GLY A 109 19.29 -1.76 -15.35
C GLY A 109 18.27 -0.71 -14.90
N ILE A 110 18.40 0.54 -15.34
CA ILE A 110 17.44 1.61 -15.00
C ILE A 110 16.05 1.35 -15.60
N ILE A 111 16.00 0.81 -16.83
CA ILE A 111 14.73 0.49 -17.49
C ILE A 111 14.11 -0.73 -16.84
N LYS A 112 14.93 -1.74 -16.53
CA LYS A 112 14.48 -2.94 -15.79
C LYS A 112 13.88 -2.57 -14.45
N GLU A 113 14.50 -1.66 -13.68
CA GLU A 113 13.97 -1.17 -12.40
C GLU A 113 12.62 -0.45 -12.57
N LYS A 114 12.53 0.48 -13.52
CA LYS A 114 11.28 1.20 -13.78
C LYS A 114 10.17 0.26 -14.25
N PHE A 115 10.48 -0.67 -15.13
CA PHE A 115 9.53 -1.67 -15.60
C PHE A 115 9.03 -2.57 -14.45
N SER A 116 9.93 -3.03 -13.59
CA SER A 116 9.57 -3.79 -12.39
C SER A 116 8.61 -3.03 -11.48
N THR A 117 8.84 -1.72 -11.31
CA THR A 117 7.99 -0.85 -10.51
C THR A 117 6.59 -0.78 -11.10
N LEU A 118 6.48 -0.44 -12.39
CA LEU A 118 5.21 -0.31 -13.08
C LEU A 118 4.43 -1.63 -13.09
N LEU A 119 5.12 -2.74 -13.38
CA LEU A 119 4.51 -4.07 -13.40
C LEU A 119 3.97 -4.46 -12.02
N THR A 120 4.78 -4.32 -10.97
CA THR A 120 4.36 -4.68 -9.60
C THR A 120 3.15 -3.89 -9.15
N ASP A 121 3.16 -2.58 -9.39
CA ASP A 121 2.06 -1.72 -8.93
C ASP A 121 0.79 -1.93 -9.77
N SER A 122 0.94 -2.29 -11.07
CA SER A 122 -0.18 -2.71 -11.91
C SER A 122 -0.81 -4.02 -11.42
N ILE A 123 0.00 -5.01 -11.04
CA ILE A 123 -0.49 -6.28 -10.46
C ILE A 123 -1.24 -6.00 -9.14
N ARG A 124 -0.69 -5.16 -8.25
CA ARG A 124 -1.35 -4.76 -7.00
C ARG A 124 -2.71 -4.11 -7.24
N SER A 125 -2.77 -3.22 -8.23
CA SER A 125 -4.02 -2.57 -8.64
C SER A 125 -5.03 -3.59 -9.16
N GLU A 126 -4.60 -4.53 -10.01
CA GLU A 126 -5.47 -5.57 -10.56
C GLU A 126 -5.98 -6.53 -9.47
N VAL A 127 -5.12 -6.92 -8.51
CA VAL A 127 -5.54 -7.72 -7.34
C VAL A 127 -6.66 -7.01 -6.57
N LEU A 128 -6.54 -5.70 -6.32
CA LEU A 128 -7.60 -4.93 -5.66
C LEU A 128 -8.91 -4.98 -6.46
N GLU A 129 -8.84 -4.86 -7.79
CA GLU A 129 -10.02 -4.92 -8.64
C GLU A 129 -10.67 -6.31 -8.69
N VAL A 130 -9.87 -7.38 -8.66
CA VAL A 130 -10.38 -8.75 -8.49
C VAL A 130 -11.27 -8.86 -7.26
N PHE A 131 -10.86 -8.22 -6.15
CA PHE A 131 -11.59 -8.24 -4.87
C PHE A 131 -12.62 -7.13 -4.71
N GLY A 132 -13.08 -6.52 -5.81
CA GLY A 132 -14.22 -5.61 -5.84
C GLY A 132 -13.92 -4.17 -5.46
N TYR A 133 -12.66 -3.75 -5.57
CA TYR A 133 -12.28 -2.34 -5.49
C TYR A 133 -12.27 -1.71 -6.88
N LYS A 134 -12.49 -0.41 -6.93
CA LYS A 134 -12.07 0.43 -8.06
C LYS A 134 -10.71 0.99 -7.69
N SER A 135 -9.70 0.70 -8.51
CA SER A 135 -8.31 1.09 -8.27
C SER A 135 -7.79 2.03 -9.35
N ASP A 136 -6.95 2.96 -8.95
CA ASP A 136 -6.21 3.87 -9.83
C ASP A 136 -4.75 4.00 -9.33
N ILE A 137 -3.82 4.19 -10.26
CA ILE A 137 -2.44 4.58 -9.96
C ILE A 137 -2.27 6.02 -10.43
N VAL A 138 -1.94 6.91 -9.50
CA VAL A 138 -1.82 8.35 -9.77
C VAL A 138 -0.50 8.91 -9.24
N GLU A 139 0.05 9.90 -9.91
CA GLU A 139 1.12 10.74 -9.36
C GLU A 139 0.49 11.76 -8.42
N PHE A 140 0.91 11.78 -7.14
CA PHE A 140 0.32 12.65 -6.13
C PHE A 140 1.22 13.82 -5.71
N ILE A 141 2.49 13.77 -6.08
CA ILE A 141 3.47 14.85 -5.92
C ILE A 141 4.37 14.92 -7.15
N SER A 142 5.02 16.06 -7.38
CA SER A 142 5.95 16.23 -8.50
C SER A 142 7.16 15.31 -8.38
N GLU A 143 7.64 14.79 -9.51
CA GLU A 143 8.89 14.02 -9.62
C GLU A 143 10.12 14.81 -9.12
N GLU A 144 10.07 16.13 -9.13
CA GLU A 144 11.14 16.99 -8.59
C GLU A 144 11.37 16.75 -7.09
N ASN A 145 10.35 16.31 -6.37
CA ASN A 145 10.44 16.02 -4.93
C ASN A 145 10.90 14.58 -4.66
N THR A 146 10.44 13.64 -5.45
CA THR A 146 10.83 12.23 -5.37
C THR A 146 10.38 11.46 -6.61
N PRO A 147 11.23 10.56 -7.14
CA PRO A 147 10.82 9.66 -8.22
C PRO A 147 9.84 8.55 -7.76
N LYS A 148 9.60 8.42 -6.45
CA LYS A 148 8.64 7.48 -5.85
C LYS A 148 7.36 8.22 -5.46
N ASN A 149 6.69 8.77 -6.48
CA ASN A 149 5.53 9.64 -6.36
C ASN A 149 4.21 8.97 -6.77
N GLN A 150 4.23 7.67 -7.05
CA GLN A 150 3.04 6.93 -7.44
C GLN A 150 2.23 6.50 -6.20
N LEU A 151 0.94 6.79 -6.24
CA LEU A 151 -0.04 6.38 -5.23
C LEU A 151 -1.01 5.38 -5.87
N ILE A 152 -1.05 4.18 -5.33
CA ILE A 152 -2.15 3.24 -5.56
C ILE A 152 -3.27 3.67 -4.62
N ARG A 153 -4.41 4.05 -5.18
CA ARG A 153 -5.62 4.36 -4.42
C ARG A 153 -6.77 3.46 -4.86
N ALA A 154 -7.47 2.89 -3.90
CA ALA A 154 -8.57 1.99 -4.18
C ALA A 154 -9.74 2.19 -3.22
N TYR A 155 -10.95 2.04 -3.74
CA TYR A 155 -12.21 2.19 -3.03
C TYR A 155 -13.07 0.95 -3.25
N LYS A 156 -13.53 0.34 -2.17
CA LYS A 156 -14.42 -0.81 -2.23
C LYS A 156 -15.76 -0.42 -2.88
N THR A 157 -16.11 -1.09 -3.95
CA THR A 157 -17.36 -0.85 -4.70
C THR A 157 -18.34 -2.01 -4.59
N THR A 158 -17.84 -3.22 -4.38
CA THR A 158 -18.64 -4.44 -4.25
C THR A 158 -17.90 -5.48 -3.41
N ASP A 159 -18.64 -6.41 -2.81
CA ASP A 159 -18.09 -7.58 -2.12
C ASP A 159 -17.95 -8.80 -3.06
N LYS A 160 -18.28 -8.65 -4.33
CA LYS A 160 -18.17 -9.73 -5.31
C LYS A 160 -16.75 -9.81 -5.86
N ILE A 161 -16.24 -11.04 -5.94
CA ILE A 161 -14.97 -11.34 -6.62
C ILE A 161 -15.21 -11.35 -8.12
N ASN A 162 -14.32 -10.69 -8.86
CA ASN A 162 -14.31 -10.71 -10.32
C ASN A 162 -13.47 -11.90 -10.81
N PHE A 163 -14.11 -13.03 -11.06
CA PHE A 163 -13.43 -14.26 -11.48
C PHE A 163 -12.80 -14.16 -12.87
N GLU A 164 -13.34 -13.34 -13.77
CA GLU A 164 -12.76 -13.13 -15.10
C GLU A 164 -11.39 -12.46 -15.00
N LYS A 165 -11.29 -11.41 -14.18
CA LYS A 165 -10.02 -10.74 -13.88
C LYS A 165 -9.04 -11.66 -13.13
N LEU A 166 -9.53 -12.47 -12.21
CA LEU A 166 -8.70 -13.43 -11.47
C LEU A 166 -8.02 -14.42 -12.44
N VAL A 167 -8.78 -15.05 -13.32
CA VAL A 167 -8.24 -15.99 -14.32
C VAL A 167 -7.26 -15.30 -15.27
N SER A 168 -7.55 -14.07 -15.69
CA SER A 168 -6.64 -13.29 -16.54
C SER A 168 -5.31 -13.00 -15.82
N LEU A 169 -5.37 -12.64 -14.55
CA LEU A 169 -4.18 -12.35 -13.74
C LEU A 169 -3.35 -13.63 -13.50
N GLU A 170 -4.00 -14.74 -13.15
CA GLU A 170 -3.33 -16.04 -12.97
C GLU A 170 -2.58 -16.46 -14.25
N SER A 171 -3.23 -16.40 -15.42
CA SER A 171 -2.59 -16.76 -16.69
C SER A 171 -1.45 -15.81 -17.11
N PHE A 172 -1.38 -14.62 -16.55
CA PHE A 172 -0.27 -13.69 -16.77
C PHE A 172 0.95 -14.02 -15.90
N VAL A 173 0.72 -14.54 -14.70
CA VAL A 173 1.78 -14.81 -13.71
C VAL A 173 2.43 -16.19 -13.94
N GLU A 174 1.74 -17.15 -14.57
CA GLU A 174 2.27 -18.45 -15.01
C GLU A 174 3.22 -18.32 -16.20
#